data_5196225c9892010ab85c0eca5d1c5d15
#
_entry.id   5196225c9892010ab85c0eca5d1c5d15
#
_cell.length_a   1.000
_cell.length_b   1.000
_cell.length_c   1.000
_cell.angle_alpha   90.00
_cell.angle_beta   90.00
_cell.angle_gamma   90.00
#
_symmetry.space_group_name_H-M   'P 1'
#
loop_
_entity.id
_entity.type
_entity.pdbx_description
1 polymer ?
#
loop_
_entity_poly.entity_id
_entity_poly.type
_entity_poly.pdbx_seq_one_letter_code
_entity_poly.pdbx_strand_id
1 'polypeptide(L)'
;MLGSIRTYFFEREKKKRLGAGSERKIYFKKDHPNHYGILLDATQVDHRQVVTNFAEELRKKGNRVKILGFLDKKNESLSVPFDIFTPADLAKVSKVPRSPAIESFIKQPFDVLINMSIHQNHKSLEYICALSHAAFRVGPWFEQVKQNPYDLCLDAGEAATLPEWIKELMHTLEKIY
;
A
#
# COMPACT_ATOMS: atom_id res chain seq x y z
N MET A 1 -2.98 -22.20 -18.03
CA MET A 1 -1.63 -22.67 -17.61
C MET A 1 -0.65 -21.55 -17.26
N LEU A 2 -0.44 -20.50 -18.06
CA LEU A 2 0.51 -19.42 -17.77
C LEU A 2 0.22 -18.62 -16.49
N GLY A 3 -1.05 -18.44 -16.12
CA GLY A 3 -1.44 -17.74 -14.89
C GLY A 3 -1.01 -18.47 -13.62
N SER A 4 -1.17 -19.77 -13.57
CA SER A 4 -0.79 -20.63 -12.45
C SER A 4 0.74 -20.63 -12.20
N ILE A 5 1.54 -20.67 -13.26
CA ILE A 5 3.00 -20.60 -13.17
C ILE A 5 3.46 -19.24 -12.63
N ARG A 6 2.86 -18.14 -13.12
CA ARG A 6 3.19 -16.79 -12.65
C ARG A 6 2.86 -16.62 -11.17
N THR A 7 1.69 -17.09 -10.74
CA THR A 7 1.28 -17.06 -9.32
C THR A 7 2.27 -17.86 -8.46
N TYR A 8 2.68 -19.05 -8.90
CA TYR A 8 3.67 -19.86 -8.18
C TYR A 8 5.00 -19.10 -7.96
N PHE A 9 5.56 -18.52 -9.03
CA PHE A 9 6.81 -17.75 -8.92
C PHE A 9 6.67 -16.50 -8.05
N PHE A 10 5.53 -15.81 -8.14
CA PHE A 10 5.21 -14.65 -7.30
C PHE A 10 5.21 -15.04 -5.82
N GLU A 11 4.45 -16.06 -5.44
CA GLU A 11 4.33 -16.52 -4.05
C GLU A 11 5.66 -17.07 -3.50
N ARG A 12 6.40 -17.80 -4.34
CA ARG A 12 7.73 -18.30 -3.96
C ARG A 12 8.69 -17.15 -3.65
N GLU A 13 8.73 -16.13 -4.47
CA GLU A 13 9.61 -14.98 -4.27
C GLU A 13 9.19 -14.16 -3.07
N LYS A 14 7.88 -13.95 -2.88
CA LYS A 14 7.31 -13.31 -1.69
C LYS A 14 7.74 -14.04 -0.42
N LYS A 15 7.56 -15.36 -0.35
CA LYS A 15 7.98 -16.18 0.79
C LYS A 15 9.49 -16.11 1.06
N LYS A 16 10.31 -16.17 0.02
CA LYS A 16 11.77 -16.06 0.15
C LYS A 16 12.18 -14.73 0.77
N ARG A 17 11.58 -13.63 0.34
CA ARG A 17 11.89 -12.30 0.87
C ARG A 17 11.36 -12.09 2.29
N LEU A 18 10.16 -12.59 2.59
CA LEU A 18 9.58 -12.54 3.93
C LEU A 18 10.40 -13.36 4.94
N GLY A 19 10.89 -14.54 4.54
CA GLY A 19 11.73 -15.39 5.38
C GLY A 19 13.14 -14.82 5.65
N ALA A 20 13.58 -13.85 4.86
CA ALA A 20 14.85 -13.14 5.06
C ALA A 20 14.72 -11.89 5.95
N GLY A 21 13.49 -11.52 6.34
CA GLY A 21 13.21 -10.33 7.15
C GLY A 21 13.36 -10.59 8.66
N SER A 22 13.74 -9.56 9.40
CA SER A 22 13.72 -9.55 10.87
C SER A 22 12.28 -9.53 11.40
N GLU A 23 12.06 -10.04 12.61
CA GLU A 23 10.78 -9.90 13.31
C GLU A 23 10.37 -8.44 13.39
N ARG A 24 9.17 -8.14 12.89
CA ARG A 24 8.62 -6.80 12.89
C ARG A 24 7.93 -6.52 14.22
N LYS A 25 8.32 -5.44 14.89
CA LYS A 25 7.60 -4.96 16.06
C LYS A 25 6.38 -4.16 15.60
N ILE A 26 5.20 -4.61 15.97
CA ILE A 26 3.93 -3.92 15.69
C ILE A 26 3.72 -2.90 16.80
N TYR A 27 3.68 -1.61 16.45
CA TYR A 27 3.32 -0.54 17.38
C TYR A 27 2.76 0.66 16.62
N PHE A 28 1.95 1.44 17.28
CA PHE A 28 1.43 2.71 16.79
C PHE A 28 1.65 3.79 17.86
N LYS A 29 2.23 4.93 17.48
CA LYS A 29 2.48 6.06 18.39
C LYS A 29 1.48 7.17 18.14
N LYS A 30 0.58 7.41 19.09
CA LYS A 30 -0.46 8.42 18.96
C LYS A 30 0.05 9.86 19.19
N ASP A 31 0.98 10.04 20.13
CA ASP A 31 1.35 11.35 20.65
C ASP A 31 2.49 12.06 19.91
N HIS A 32 3.03 11.48 18.86
CA HIS A 32 4.13 12.05 18.08
C HIS A 32 3.79 12.14 16.60
N PRO A 33 4.36 13.09 15.86
CA PRO A 33 4.26 13.11 14.40
C PRO A 33 4.61 11.76 13.82
N ASN A 34 3.67 11.17 13.08
CA ASN A 34 3.85 9.88 12.47
C ASN A 34 4.45 10.00 11.06
N HIS A 35 5.17 8.98 10.64
CA HIS A 35 5.64 8.83 9.28
C HIS A 35 4.70 7.88 8.55
N TYR A 36 3.87 8.41 7.67
CA TYR A 36 2.89 7.65 6.90
C TYR A 36 3.46 7.22 5.54
N GLY A 37 3.27 5.95 5.22
CA GLY A 37 3.36 5.43 3.85
C GLY A 37 1.95 5.23 3.29
N ILE A 38 1.74 5.57 2.02
CA ILE A 38 0.47 5.34 1.32
C ILE A 38 0.75 4.59 0.03
N LEU A 39 0.03 3.48 -0.17
CA LEU A 39 -0.01 2.72 -1.41
C LEU A 39 -1.38 2.92 -2.06
N LEU A 40 -1.43 3.14 -3.38
CA LEU A 40 -2.68 3.28 -4.10
C LEU A 40 -2.60 2.75 -5.52
N ASP A 41 -3.75 2.35 -6.07
CA ASP A 41 -3.92 2.21 -7.51
C ASP A 41 -4.16 3.60 -8.10
N ALA A 42 -3.11 4.16 -8.73
CA ALA A 42 -3.13 5.49 -9.32
C ALA A 42 -3.71 5.51 -10.75
N THR A 43 -4.25 4.39 -11.23
CA THR A 43 -4.88 4.32 -12.55
C THR A 43 -6.13 5.19 -12.61
N GLN A 44 -6.86 5.29 -11.50
CA GLN A 44 -8.05 6.13 -11.40
C GLN A 44 -7.71 7.57 -10.98
N VAL A 45 -8.14 8.54 -11.78
CA VAL A 45 -7.84 9.98 -11.58
C VAL A 45 -8.38 10.49 -10.25
N ASP A 46 -9.62 10.14 -9.92
CA ASP A 46 -10.30 10.60 -8.70
C ASP A 46 -9.58 10.12 -7.44
N HIS A 47 -9.07 8.89 -7.45
CA HIS A 47 -8.29 8.35 -6.33
C HIS A 47 -6.99 9.12 -6.09
N ARG A 48 -6.32 9.56 -7.15
CA ARG A 48 -5.09 10.39 -7.02
C ARG A 48 -5.36 11.68 -6.28
N GLN A 49 -6.45 12.39 -6.64
CA GLN A 49 -6.81 13.65 -6.01
C GLN A 49 -7.19 13.46 -4.54
N VAL A 50 -8.02 12.45 -4.25
CA VAL A 50 -8.43 12.12 -2.88
C VAL A 50 -7.22 11.82 -2.00
N VAL A 51 -6.30 10.97 -2.47
CA VAL A 51 -5.10 10.60 -1.73
C VAL A 51 -4.14 11.77 -1.57
N THR A 52 -3.99 12.62 -2.58
CA THR A 52 -3.15 13.83 -2.49
C THR A 52 -3.69 14.76 -1.41
N ASN A 53 -5.01 15.04 -1.41
CA ASN A 53 -5.65 15.90 -0.41
C ASN A 53 -5.47 15.31 1.01
N PHE A 54 -5.71 14.02 1.17
CA PHE A 54 -5.51 13.34 2.46
C PHE A 54 -4.06 13.44 2.95
N ALA A 55 -3.09 13.23 2.06
CA ALA A 55 -1.68 13.37 2.40
C ALA A 55 -1.32 14.80 2.84
N GLU A 56 -1.91 15.81 2.20
CA GLU A 56 -1.73 17.21 2.59
C GLU A 56 -2.34 17.52 3.97
N GLU A 57 -3.51 16.96 4.27
CA GLU A 57 -4.11 17.08 5.60
C GLU A 57 -3.23 16.47 6.68
N LEU A 58 -2.67 15.29 6.43
CA LEU A 58 -1.71 14.67 7.36
C LEU A 58 -0.46 15.54 7.54
N ARG A 59 0.09 16.11 6.45
CA ARG A 59 1.24 17.01 6.52
C ARG A 59 0.95 18.29 7.31
N LYS A 60 -0.24 18.88 7.14
CA LYS A 60 -0.67 20.05 7.93
C LYS A 60 -0.76 19.75 9.43
N LYS A 61 -1.00 18.50 9.81
CA LYS A 61 -0.97 18.00 11.19
C LYS A 61 0.44 17.65 11.68
N GLY A 62 1.49 17.98 10.92
CA GLY A 62 2.89 17.74 11.31
C GLY A 62 3.42 16.34 10.94
N ASN A 63 2.68 15.53 10.20
CA ASN A 63 3.11 14.20 9.79
C ASN A 63 3.98 14.23 8.52
N ARG A 64 4.91 13.29 8.41
CA ARG A 64 5.63 13.00 7.16
C ARG A 64 4.82 11.99 6.35
N VAL A 65 4.65 12.23 5.06
CA VAL A 65 3.88 11.35 4.19
C VAL A 65 4.62 11.06 2.90
N LYS A 66 4.80 9.78 2.61
CA LYS A 66 5.32 9.29 1.32
C LYS A 66 4.26 8.43 0.63
N ILE A 67 4.04 8.69 -0.65
CA ILE A 67 3.05 7.99 -1.48
C ILE A 67 3.79 7.20 -2.56
N LEU A 68 3.33 5.98 -2.83
CA LEU A 68 3.74 5.18 -3.97
C LEU A 68 2.50 4.65 -4.69
N GLY A 69 2.31 5.07 -5.94
CA GLY A 69 1.17 4.69 -6.78
C GLY A 69 1.53 3.65 -7.83
N PHE A 70 0.63 2.69 -8.10
CA PHE A 70 0.67 1.85 -9.28
C PHE A 70 -0.13 2.50 -10.41
N LEU A 71 0.44 2.56 -11.62
CA LEU A 71 -0.22 3.06 -12.81
C LEU A 71 -0.20 1.99 -13.91
N ASP A 72 -1.37 1.49 -14.31
CA ASP A 72 -1.47 0.41 -15.32
C ASP A 72 -1.27 0.90 -16.77
N LYS A 73 -0.98 2.16 -16.98
CA LYS A 73 -0.77 2.71 -18.32
C LYS A 73 0.70 2.95 -18.62
N LYS A 74 1.18 2.39 -19.74
CA LYS A 74 2.59 2.44 -20.13
C LYS A 74 3.09 3.82 -20.62
N ASN A 75 2.21 4.74 -21.01
CA ASN A 75 2.58 5.94 -21.80
C ASN A 75 1.94 7.26 -21.31
N GLU A 76 1.36 7.32 -20.13
CA GLU A 76 0.92 8.61 -19.59
C GLU A 76 2.09 9.25 -18.82
N SER A 77 2.63 10.36 -19.35
CA SER A 77 3.45 11.27 -18.55
C SER A 77 2.52 12.01 -17.60
N LEU A 78 2.27 11.39 -16.44
CA LEU A 78 1.47 12.01 -15.40
C LEU A 78 2.36 12.89 -14.52
N SER A 79 2.03 14.16 -14.44
CA SER A 79 2.57 15.02 -13.39
C SER A 79 1.77 14.78 -12.11
N VAL A 80 2.24 13.87 -11.27
CA VAL A 80 1.70 13.63 -9.92
C VAL A 80 2.76 13.97 -8.88
N PRO A 81 2.39 14.48 -7.71
CA PRO A 81 3.35 14.89 -6.66
C PRO A 81 3.86 13.71 -5.82
N PHE A 82 3.96 12.50 -6.39
CA PHE A 82 4.41 11.30 -5.70
C PHE A 82 5.04 10.28 -6.66
N ASP A 83 5.75 9.31 -6.09
CA ASP A 83 6.41 8.24 -6.86
C ASP A 83 5.36 7.30 -7.47
N ILE A 84 5.58 6.88 -8.71
CA ILE A 84 4.75 5.88 -9.39
C ILE A 84 5.61 4.71 -9.88
N PHE A 85 4.99 3.54 -9.98
CA PHE A 85 5.52 2.39 -10.69
C PHE A 85 4.47 1.82 -11.64
N THR A 86 4.92 1.12 -12.66
CA THR A 86 4.11 0.66 -13.81
C THR A 86 4.33 -0.83 -14.06
N PRO A 87 3.61 -1.46 -14.97
CA PRO A 87 3.90 -2.83 -15.42
C PRO A 87 5.34 -3.05 -15.92
N ALA A 88 6.05 -2.00 -16.35
CA ALA A 88 7.46 -2.08 -16.73
C ALA A 88 8.39 -2.35 -15.54
N ASP A 89 7.98 -1.95 -14.33
CA ASP A 89 8.71 -2.17 -13.08
C ASP A 89 8.46 -3.56 -12.47
N LEU A 90 7.68 -4.39 -13.15
CA LEU A 90 7.40 -5.76 -12.72
C LEU A 90 8.35 -6.73 -13.41
N ALA A 91 8.91 -7.68 -12.65
CA ALA A 91 9.71 -8.77 -13.21
C ALA A 91 8.95 -9.55 -14.29
N LYS A 92 9.60 -9.86 -15.41
CA LYS A 92 8.94 -10.45 -16.60
C LYS A 92 8.16 -11.74 -16.31
N VAL A 93 8.71 -12.63 -15.52
CA VAL A 93 8.11 -13.94 -15.22
C VAL A 93 7.26 -13.90 -13.95
N SER A 94 7.84 -13.52 -12.81
CA SER A 94 7.17 -13.56 -11.50
C SER A 94 6.18 -12.43 -11.29
N LYS A 95 6.24 -11.35 -12.11
CA LYS A 95 5.43 -10.14 -11.91
C LYS A 95 5.62 -9.45 -10.55
N VAL A 96 6.72 -9.76 -9.89
CA VAL A 96 7.10 -9.11 -8.63
C VAL A 96 7.55 -7.68 -8.91
N PRO A 97 7.05 -6.69 -8.16
CA PRO A 97 7.49 -5.31 -8.26
C PRO A 97 8.97 -5.16 -7.95
N ARG A 98 9.70 -4.50 -8.86
CA ARG A 98 11.15 -4.26 -8.73
C ARG A 98 11.53 -2.96 -9.41
N SER A 99 11.82 -1.96 -8.63
CA SER A 99 12.51 -0.74 -9.09
C SER A 99 13.21 -0.07 -7.89
N PRO A 100 14.16 0.83 -8.11
CA PRO A 100 14.79 1.58 -7.03
C PRO A 100 13.78 2.33 -6.15
N ALA A 101 12.73 2.88 -6.73
CA ALA A 101 11.67 3.58 -6.01
C ALA A 101 10.90 2.63 -5.07
N ILE A 102 10.54 1.44 -5.55
CA ILE A 102 9.85 0.41 -4.77
C ILE A 102 10.74 -0.07 -3.62
N GLU A 103 12.00 -0.40 -3.90
CA GLU A 103 12.93 -0.87 -2.86
C GLU A 103 13.20 0.22 -1.82
N SER A 104 13.32 1.47 -2.24
CA SER A 104 13.44 2.61 -1.33
C SER A 104 12.20 2.78 -0.45
N PHE A 105 11.00 2.60 -1.02
CA PHE A 105 9.74 2.67 -0.29
C PHE A 105 9.60 1.55 0.75
N ILE A 106 9.90 0.31 0.36
CA ILE A 106 9.85 -0.87 1.26
C ILE A 106 10.74 -0.67 2.49
N LYS A 107 11.93 -0.09 2.30
CA LYS A 107 12.92 0.14 3.38
C LYS A 107 12.59 1.30 4.30
N GLN A 108 11.60 2.14 3.96
CA GLN A 108 11.22 3.25 4.83
C GLN A 108 10.61 2.74 6.15
N PRO A 109 11.07 3.24 7.31
CA PRO A 109 10.50 2.89 8.60
C PRO A 109 9.22 3.73 8.84
N PHE A 110 8.16 3.42 8.10
CA PHE A 110 6.87 4.05 8.34
C PHE A 110 6.32 3.64 9.71
N ASP A 111 5.76 4.59 10.45
CA ASP A 111 4.97 4.25 11.63
C ASP A 111 3.65 3.59 11.21
N VAL A 112 3.02 4.13 10.15
CA VAL A 112 1.80 3.58 9.56
C VAL A 112 1.94 3.48 8.05
N LEU A 113 1.66 2.31 7.49
CA LEU A 113 1.52 2.09 6.05
C LEU A 113 0.07 1.75 5.72
N ILE A 114 -0.53 2.52 4.83
CA ILE A 114 -1.93 2.37 4.42
C ILE A 114 -1.98 1.93 2.96
N ASN A 115 -2.63 0.80 2.67
CA ASN A 115 -2.99 0.42 1.32
C ASN A 115 -4.42 0.89 1.02
N MET A 116 -4.56 1.80 0.06
CA MET A 116 -5.83 2.43 -0.31
C MET A 116 -6.49 1.80 -1.55
N SER A 117 -6.13 0.58 -1.94
CA SER A 117 -6.76 -0.15 -3.06
C SER A 117 -8.04 -0.84 -2.59
N ILE A 118 -9.08 -0.07 -2.27
CA ILE A 118 -10.29 -0.56 -1.60
C ILE A 118 -11.25 -1.34 -2.50
N HIS A 119 -11.18 -1.18 -3.83
CA HIS A 119 -12.12 -1.82 -4.76
C HIS A 119 -11.63 -3.14 -5.34
N GLN A 120 -10.35 -3.43 -5.22
CA GLN A 120 -9.77 -4.67 -5.71
C GLN A 120 -8.49 -5.05 -4.97
N ASN A 121 -8.30 -6.34 -4.79
CA ASN A 121 -7.05 -6.86 -4.27
C ASN A 121 -5.93 -6.71 -5.30
N HIS A 122 -5.06 -5.72 -5.10
CA HIS A 122 -3.94 -5.43 -5.99
C HIS A 122 -2.66 -6.14 -5.50
N LYS A 123 -2.34 -7.30 -6.08
CA LYS A 123 -1.22 -8.17 -5.67
C LYS A 123 0.13 -7.47 -5.54
N SER A 124 0.44 -6.51 -6.43
CA SER A 124 1.71 -5.78 -6.38
C SER A 124 1.76 -4.84 -5.17
N LEU A 125 0.65 -4.18 -4.83
CA LEU A 125 0.58 -3.30 -3.65
C LEU A 125 0.60 -4.12 -2.36
N GLU A 126 -0.11 -5.25 -2.31
CA GLU A 126 -0.01 -6.20 -1.18
C GLU A 126 1.41 -6.74 -0.99
N TYR A 127 2.10 -7.05 -2.09
CA TYR A 127 3.49 -7.50 -2.03
C TYR A 127 4.40 -6.44 -1.40
N ILE A 128 4.28 -5.17 -1.84
CA ILE A 128 5.05 -4.06 -1.29
C ILE A 128 4.70 -3.86 0.19
N CYS A 129 3.42 -3.90 0.54
CA CYS A 129 2.96 -3.80 1.92
C CYS A 129 3.53 -4.93 2.79
N ALA A 130 3.47 -6.18 2.32
CA ALA A 130 3.99 -7.34 3.05
C ALA A 130 5.49 -7.24 3.37
N LEU A 131 6.27 -6.68 2.46
CA LEU A 131 7.72 -6.54 2.60
C LEU A 131 8.16 -5.25 3.29
N SER A 132 7.26 -4.29 3.45
CA SER A 132 7.57 -3.00 4.07
C SER A 132 8.08 -3.15 5.51
N HIS A 133 9.01 -2.29 5.90
CA HIS A 133 9.49 -2.15 7.27
C HIS A 133 8.54 -1.31 8.15
N ALA A 134 7.30 -1.06 7.71
CA ALA A 134 6.32 -0.32 8.49
C ALA A 134 6.01 -1.00 9.82
N ALA A 135 5.88 -0.21 10.87
CA ALA A 135 5.54 -0.71 12.20
C ALA A 135 4.08 -1.18 12.27
N PHE A 136 3.16 -0.47 11.61
CA PHE A 136 1.75 -0.80 11.55
C PHE A 136 1.23 -0.72 10.11
N ARG A 137 0.52 -1.76 9.66
CA ARG A 137 0.02 -1.89 8.29
C ARG A 137 -1.48 -1.94 8.28
N VAL A 138 -2.09 -1.11 7.46
CA VAL A 138 -3.55 -1.01 7.32
C VAL A 138 -3.95 -1.21 5.88
N GLY A 139 -5.05 -1.88 5.64
CA GLY A 139 -5.58 -2.06 4.30
C GLY A 139 -7.02 -2.55 4.27
N PRO A 140 -7.59 -2.68 3.07
CA PRO A 140 -8.94 -3.17 2.90
C PRO A 140 -9.04 -4.67 3.23
N TRP A 141 -10.18 -5.05 3.76
CA TRP A 141 -10.54 -6.45 3.91
C TRP A 141 -11.27 -6.93 2.65
N PHE A 142 -10.91 -8.13 2.19
CA PHE A 142 -11.56 -8.81 1.09
C PHE A 142 -11.88 -10.26 1.48
N GLU A 143 -13.12 -10.66 1.38
CA GLU A 143 -13.60 -11.99 1.78
C GLU A 143 -12.83 -13.15 1.12
N GLN A 144 -12.42 -12.96 -0.15
CA GLN A 144 -11.72 -13.99 -0.90
C GLN A 144 -10.23 -14.12 -0.53
N VAL A 145 -9.69 -13.20 0.28
CA VAL A 145 -8.26 -13.17 0.63
C VAL A 145 -8.03 -13.84 1.97
N LYS A 146 -7.58 -15.09 1.94
CA LYS A 146 -7.32 -15.90 3.16
C LYS A 146 -6.14 -15.40 4.00
N GLN A 147 -5.18 -14.73 3.38
CA GLN A 147 -3.99 -14.19 4.06
C GLN A 147 -3.69 -12.81 3.49
N ASN A 148 -3.79 -11.79 4.32
CA ASN A 148 -3.45 -10.41 3.98
C ASN A 148 -2.22 -9.94 4.79
N PRO A 149 -1.53 -8.90 4.34
CA PRO A 149 -0.33 -8.40 5.01
C PRO A 149 -0.62 -7.35 6.09
N TYR A 150 -1.87 -7.12 6.44
CA TYR A 150 -2.29 -6.01 7.29
C TYR A 150 -2.42 -6.42 8.76
N ASP A 151 -2.12 -5.49 9.66
CA ASP A 151 -2.36 -5.60 11.09
C ASP A 151 -3.78 -5.15 11.45
N LEU A 152 -4.33 -4.22 10.64
CA LEU A 152 -5.71 -3.77 10.70
C LEU A 152 -6.32 -3.86 9.31
N CYS A 153 -7.45 -4.54 9.21
CA CYS A 153 -8.26 -4.61 8.00
C CYS A 153 -9.58 -3.89 8.22
N LEU A 154 -9.96 -3.06 7.26
CA LEU A 154 -11.25 -2.38 7.25
C LEU A 154 -12.05 -2.84 6.04
N ASP A 155 -13.28 -3.26 6.28
CA ASP A 155 -14.23 -3.54 5.21
C ASP A 155 -14.62 -2.22 4.53
N ALA A 156 -14.45 -2.16 3.21
CA ALA A 156 -14.87 -0.99 2.47
C ALA A 156 -16.37 -1.05 2.12
N GLY A 157 -16.97 -2.25 2.17
CA GLY A 157 -18.30 -2.47 1.62
C GLY A 157 -18.32 -2.33 0.08
N GLU A 158 -19.37 -2.83 -0.56
CA GLU A 158 -19.47 -2.83 -2.04
C GLU A 158 -19.65 -1.41 -2.63
N ALA A 159 -20.23 -0.49 -1.87
CA ALA A 159 -20.58 0.86 -2.32
C ALA A 159 -19.73 1.99 -1.70
N ALA A 160 -18.73 1.66 -0.88
CA ALA A 160 -17.94 2.68 -0.20
C ALA A 160 -17.03 3.44 -1.18
N THR A 161 -17.03 4.75 -1.05
CA THR A 161 -16.07 5.61 -1.73
C THR A 161 -14.76 5.68 -0.96
N LEU A 162 -13.66 5.99 -1.65
CA LEU A 162 -12.36 6.15 -0.98
C LEU A 162 -12.36 7.23 0.12
N PRO A 163 -13.03 8.40 -0.03
CA PRO A 163 -13.16 9.37 1.06
C PRO A 163 -13.87 8.83 2.31
N GLU A 164 -14.94 8.06 2.13
CA GLU A 164 -15.67 7.45 3.25
C GLU A 164 -14.82 6.42 3.97
N TRP A 165 -14.12 5.58 3.23
CA TRP A 165 -13.19 4.61 3.80
C TRP A 165 -12.04 5.28 4.57
N ILE A 166 -11.47 6.37 4.06
CA ILE A 166 -10.44 7.15 4.76
C ILE A 166 -10.99 7.73 6.08
N LYS A 167 -12.21 8.24 6.06
CA LYS A 167 -12.85 8.77 7.27
C LYS A 167 -13.02 7.69 8.34
N GLU A 168 -13.50 6.51 7.96
CA GLU A 168 -13.65 5.38 8.86
C GLU A 168 -12.31 4.86 9.38
N LEU A 169 -11.30 4.81 8.51
CA LEU A 169 -9.94 4.47 8.88
C LEU A 169 -9.41 5.41 9.95
N MET A 170 -9.49 6.72 9.75
CA MET A 170 -8.97 7.70 10.71
C MET A 170 -9.71 7.62 12.04
N HIS A 171 -11.03 7.46 12.00
CA HIS A 171 -11.84 7.26 13.21
C HIS A 171 -11.45 5.97 13.96
N THR A 172 -11.19 4.89 13.25
CA THR A 172 -10.74 3.62 13.84
C THR A 172 -9.35 3.77 14.47
N LEU A 173 -8.42 4.41 13.76
CA LEU A 173 -7.07 4.68 14.29
C LEU A 173 -7.10 5.55 15.55
N GLU A 174 -8.01 6.52 15.64
CA GLU A 174 -8.19 7.34 16.83
C GLU A 174 -8.75 6.58 18.04
N LYS A 175 -9.50 5.50 17.81
CA LYS A 175 -10.08 4.68 18.88
C LYS A 175 -9.15 3.58 19.41
N ILE A 176 -8.21 3.14 18.63
CA ILE A 176 -7.28 2.08 19.02
C ILE A 176 -6.33 2.55 20.14
N TYR A 177 -6.23 3.85 20.34
CA TYR A 177 -5.34 4.50 21.31
C TYR A 177 -6.09 5.56 22.13
#